data_5db3aa44bcfd007b6b9c0200bd01648e
#
_entry.id   5db3aa44bcfd007b6b9c0200bd01648e
#
_cell.length_a   1.000
_cell.length_b   1.000
_cell.length_c   1.000
_cell.angle_alpha   90.00
_cell.angle_beta   90.00
_cell.angle_gamma   90.00
#
_symmetry.space_group_name_H-M   'P 1'
#
loop_
_entity.id
_entity.type
_entity.pdbx_description
1 polymer ?
#
loop_
_entity_poly.entity_id
_entity_poly.type
_entity_poly.pdbx_seq_one_letter_code
_entity_poly.pdbx_strand_id
1 'polypeptide(L)'
;KEVLRKELQNSMKICGLFSNIAFAGFFSLGALYFKLWLPSQDYVLLNSLTLATVAGSITAGVIQPVYYVNTLTVKTKIPCFLTIASGLLNIGSMYLLLKYTNLGAYAVVLTTVVIMTAINLTFNPIYSAKCLNESPVIFYSVIIRHLISAAVMSGAFLAIERLLQPTTWMGLIGNVAVMVPFGVIIHVIIMYPKEKIKQLVTRKSK
;
A
#
# COMPACT_ATOMS: atom_id res chain seq x y z
N LYS A 1 -26.23 5.48 6.28
CA LYS A 1 -25.33 5.26 5.12
C LYS A 1 -24.20 6.27 5.09
N GLU A 2 -24.47 7.57 5.18
CA GLU A 2 -23.43 8.61 5.11
C GLU A 2 -22.35 8.48 6.18
N VAL A 3 -22.72 8.14 7.41
CA VAL A 3 -21.77 7.89 8.51
C VAL A 3 -20.85 6.71 8.15
N LEU A 4 -21.41 5.57 7.72
CA LEU A 4 -20.64 4.40 7.33
C LEU A 4 -19.66 4.71 6.19
N ARG A 5 -20.09 5.46 5.18
CA ARG A 5 -19.24 5.90 4.07
C ARG A 5 -18.05 6.74 4.57
N LYS A 6 -18.31 7.72 5.46
CA LYS A 6 -17.24 8.56 6.04
C LYS A 6 -16.24 7.75 6.84
N GLU A 7 -16.73 6.81 7.66
CA GLU A 7 -15.87 5.95 8.46
C GLU A 7 -15.03 5.00 7.60
N LEU A 8 -15.62 4.39 6.56
CA LEU A 8 -14.88 3.58 5.60
C LEU A 8 -13.77 4.38 4.91
N GLN A 9 -14.09 5.58 4.41
CA GLN A 9 -13.10 6.44 3.79
C GLN A 9 -11.99 6.88 4.76
N ASN A 10 -12.32 7.14 6.02
CA ASN A 10 -11.32 7.48 7.04
C ASN A 10 -10.42 6.28 7.35
N SER A 11 -11.00 5.09 7.51
CA SER A 11 -10.25 3.85 7.72
C SER A 11 -9.33 3.54 6.55
N MET A 12 -9.79 3.73 5.30
CA MET A 12 -8.95 3.58 4.10
C MET A 12 -7.74 4.52 4.13
N LYS A 13 -7.92 5.77 4.55
CA LYS A 13 -6.81 6.74 4.66
C LYS A 13 -5.80 6.30 5.72
N ILE A 14 -6.26 5.85 6.88
CA ILE A 14 -5.38 5.42 7.98
C ILE A 14 -4.61 4.16 7.58
N CYS A 15 -5.29 3.12 7.08
CA CYS A 15 -4.63 1.89 6.63
C CYS A 15 -3.66 2.18 5.47
N GLY A 16 -4.04 3.06 4.54
CA GLY A 16 -3.20 3.51 3.44
C GLY A 16 -1.94 4.24 3.91
N LEU A 17 -1.98 5.01 5.00
CA LEU A 17 -0.79 5.66 5.55
C LEU A 17 0.30 4.64 5.89
N PHE A 18 -0.07 3.58 6.61
CA PHE A 18 0.91 2.56 7.02
C PHE A 18 1.54 1.84 5.82
N SER A 19 0.74 1.48 4.81
CA SER A 19 1.26 0.84 3.61
C SER A 19 2.17 1.76 2.79
N ASN A 20 1.86 3.07 2.71
CA ASN A 20 2.71 4.04 2.03
C ASN A 20 4.04 4.26 2.74
N ILE A 21 4.04 4.37 4.08
CA ILE A 21 5.27 4.50 4.87
C ILE A 21 6.14 3.25 4.69
N ALA A 22 5.56 2.06 4.77
CA ALA A 22 6.29 0.81 4.58
C ALA A 22 6.91 0.73 3.19
N PHE A 23 6.13 1.01 2.13
CA PHE A 23 6.65 1.00 0.77
C PHE A 23 7.74 2.04 0.55
N ALA A 24 7.50 3.31 0.90
CA ALA A 24 8.46 4.38 0.71
C ALA A 24 9.75 4.17 1.53
N GLY A 25 9.64 3.59 2.72
CA GLY A 25 10.77 3.22 3.56
C GLY A 25 11.64 2.14 2.92
N PHE A 26 11.05 1.03 2.45
CA PHE A 26 11.81 0.01 1.73
C PHE A 26 12.31 0.49 0.37
N PHE A 27 11.60 1.38 -0.29
CA PHE A 27 12.02 1.95 -1.56
C PHE A 27 13.29 2.81 -1.42
N SER A 28 13.44 3.53 -0.33
CA SER A 28 14.63 4.36 -0.06
C SER A 28 15.73 3.62 0.71
N LEU A 29 15.39 2.94 1.80
CA LEU A 29 16.37 2.37 2.73
C LEU A 29 16.52 0.85 2.62
N GLY A 30 15.73 0.15 1.81
CA GLY A 30 15.69 -1.30 1.78
C GLY A 30 17.02 -1.94 1.37
N ALA A 31 17.74 -1.38 0.40
CA ALA A 31 19.04 -1.88 -0.01
C ALA A 31 20.06 -1.77 1.14
N LEU A 32 20.09 -0.64 1.85
CA LEU A 32 20.95 -0.47 3.02
C LEU A 32 20.55 -1.43 4.15
N TYR A 33 19.27 -1.57 4.42
CA TYR A 33 18.75 -2.50 5.42
C TYR A 33 19.25 -3.93 5.16
N PHE A 34 19.11 -4.47 3.96
CA PHE A 34 19.57 -5.81 3.63
C PHE A 34 21.09 -5.93 3.62
N LYS A 35 21.81 -4.91 3.17
CA LYS A 35 23.27 -4.87 3.22
C LYS A 35 23.80 -4.94 4.65
N LEU A 36 23.13 -4.30 5.61
CA LEU A 36 23.52 -4.32 7.02
C LEU A 36 23.08 -5.61 7.73
N TRP A 37 21.93 -6.17 7.34
CA TRP A 37 21.36 -7.35 7.99
C TRP A 37 21.97 -8.66 7.48
N LEU A 38 22.14 -8.78 6.17
CA LEU A 38 22.60 -9.99 5.49
C LEU A 38 23.76 -9.66 4.53
N PRO A 39 24.94 -9.24 5.04
CA PRO A 39 26.03 -8.75 4.20
C PRO A 39 26.62 -9.82 3.28
N SER A 40 26.45 -11.11 3.60
CA SER A 40 26.91 -12.24 2.80
C SER A 40 25.96 -12.68 1.68
N GLN A 41 24.75 -12.11 1.63
CA GLN A 41 23.73 -12.45 0.63
C GLN A 41 23.66 -11.38 -0.47
N ASP A 42 23.00 -11.72 -1.57
CA ASP A 42 22.68 -10.74 -2.61
C ASP A 42 21.60 -9.78 -2.12
N TYR A 43 22.02 -8.71 -1.46
CA TYR A 43 21.13 -7.69 -0.88
C TYR A 43 20.37 -6.92 -1.98
N VAL A 44 20.86 -6.88 -3.23
CA VAL A 44 20.19 -6.22 -4.36
C VAL A 44 18.99 -7.06 -4.78
N LEU A 45 19.18 -8.37 -4.92
CA LEU A 45 18.09 -9.31 -5.21
C LEU A 45 17.03 -9.31 -4.09
N LEU A 46 17.48 -9.38 -2.83
CA LEU A 46 16.57 -9.36 -1.67
C LEU A 46 15.75 -8.07 -1.63
N ASN A 47 16.38 -6.92 -1.84
CA ASN A 47 15.68 -5.63 -1.88
C ASN A 47 14.66 -5.57 -3.00
N SER A 48 15.02 -6.00 -4.21
CA SER A 48 14.12 -5.93 -5.36
C SER A 48 12.91 -6.87 -5.23
N LEU A 49 13.08 -8.07 -4.69
CA LEU A 49 11.97 -8.97 -4.38
C LEU A 49 11.07 -8.41 -3.29
N THR A 50 11.66 -7.82 -2.24
CA THR A 50 10.90 -7.16 -1.17
C THR A 50 10.14 -5.95 -1.69
N LEU A 51 10.75 -5.11 -2.50
CA LEU A 51 10.07 -3.96 -3.13
C LEU A 51 8.89 -4.41 -3.99
N ALA A 52 9.07 -5.43 -4.81
CA ALA A 52 7.98 -5.99 -5.60
C ALA A 52 6.83 -6.47 -4.70
N THR A 53 7.14 -7.17 -3.61
CA THR A 53 6.13 -7.66 -2.64
C THR A 53 5.41 -6.51 -1.94
N VAL A 54 6.17 -5.54 -1.42
CA VAL A 54 5.61 -4.39 -0.67
C VAL A 54 4.85 -3.43 -1.58
N ALA A 55 5.18 -3.37 -2.88
CA ALA A 55 4.38 -2.62 -3.86
C ALA A 55 2.92 -3.10 -3.91
N GLY A 56 2.69 -4.41 -3.77
CA GLY A 56 1.33 -4.96 -3.65
C GLY A 56 0.58 -4.46 -2.41
N SER A 57 1.30 -4.19 -1.32
CA SER A 57 0.69 -3.70 -0.08
C SER A 57 0.12 -2.28 -0.20
N ILE A 58 0.58 -1.47 -1.16
CA ILE A 58 0.02 -0.14 -1.41
C ILE A 58 -1.47 -0.24 -1.71
N THR A 59 -1.85 -1.12 -2.63
CA THR A 59 -3.26 -1.31 -3.00
C THR A 59 -4.01 -2.11 -1.94
N ALA A 60 -3.40 -3.13 -1.35
CA ALA A 60 -4.00 -3.94 -0.30
C ALA A 60 -4.32 -3.11 0.95
N GLY A 61 -3.40 -2.25 1.40
CA GLY A 61 -3.57 -1.43 2.60
C GLY A 61 -4.76 -0.48 2.49
N VAL A 62 -4.88 0.26 1.38
CA VAL A 62 -5.99 1.20 1.20
C VAL A 62 -7.35 0.51 1.03
N ILE A 63 -7.37 -0.72 0.48
CA ILE A 63 -8.59 -1.50 0.25
C ILE A 63 -8.98 -2.35 1.46
N GLN A 64 -8.09 -2.60 2.41
CA GLN A 64 -8.35 -3.45 3.57
C GLN A 64 -9.70 -3.16 4.28
N PRO A 65 -10.08 -1.89 4.57
CA PRO A 65 -11.37 -1.62 5.19
C PRO A 65 -12.57 -1.92 4.30
N VAL A 66 -12.39 -1.92 2.98
CA VAL A 66 -13.47 -2.17 2.02
C VAL A 66 -13.91 -3.65 2.04
N TYR A 67 -13.02 -4.57 2.40
CA TYR A 67 -13.38 -5.98 2.57
C TYR A 67 -14.48 -6.20 3.63
N TYR A 68 -14.48 -5.39 4.70
CA TYR A 68 -15.48 -5.51 5.76
C TYR A 68 -16.91 -5.19 5.29
N VAL A 69 -17.07 -4.42 4.19
CA VAL A 69 -18.38 -4.16 3.59
C VAL A 69 -19.08 -5.46 3.21
N ASN A 70 -18.35 -6.42 2.67
CA ASN A 70 -18.91 -7.70 2.23
C ASN A 70 -19.46 -8.52 3.41
N THR A 71 -18.77 -8.45 4.56
CA THR A 71 -19.20 -9.08 5.80
C THR A 71 -20.39 -8.36 6.41
N LEU A 72 -20.35 -7.03 6.49
CA LEU A 72 -21.43 -6.21 7.03
C LEU A 72 -22.73 -6.32 6.23
N THR A 73 -22.63 -6.56 4.92
CA THR A 73 -23.81 -6.73 4.03
C THR A 73 -24.22 -8.19 3.83
N VAL A 74 -23.52 -9.14 4.48
CA VAL A 74 -23.71 -10.60 4.34
C VAL A 74 -23.60 -11.07 2.88
N LYS A 75 -22.85 -10.35 2.04
CA LYS A 75 -22.65 -10.65 0.62
C LYS A 75 -21.25 -11.22 0.37
N THR A 76 -20.92 -12.33 1.04
CA THR A 76 -19.58 -12.94 1.03
C THR A 76 -19.36 -13.99 -0.06
N LYS A 77 -20.44 -14.55 -0.66
CA LYS A 77 -20.34 -15.64 -1.64
C LYS A 77 -19.45 -15.31 -2.84
N ILE A 78 -19.66 -14.16 -3.48
CA ILE A 78 -18.90 -13.77 -4.67
C ILE A 78 -17.43 -13.47 -4.32
N PRO A 79 -17.10 -12.70 -3.27
CA PRO A 79 -15.72 -12.55 -2.81
C PRO A 79 -15.00 -13.87 -2.50
N CYS A 80 -15.67 -14.81 -1.82
CA CYS A 80 -15.09 -16.13 -1.53
C CYS A 80 -14.77 -16.91 -2.81
N PHE A 81 -15.71 -16.94 -3.77
CA PHE A 81 -15.45 -17.59 -5.05
C PHE A 81 -14.29 -16.93 -5.81
N LEU A 82 -14.25 -15.59 -5.82
CA LEU A 82 -13.17 -14.87 -6.45
C LEU A 82 -11.80 -15.16 -5.79
N THR A 83 -11.77 -15.30 -4.46
CA THR A 83 -10.53 -15.65 -3.74
C THR A 83 -10.01 -17.02 -4.16
N ILE A 84 -10.89 -18.02 -4.29
CA ILE A 84 -10.52 -19.35 -4.77
C ILE A 84 -10.04 -19.29 -6.22
N ALA A 85 -10.81 -18.63 -7.10
CA ALA A 85 -10.46 -18.49 -8.51
C ALA A 85 -9.13 -17.75 -8.71
N SER A 86 -8.90 -16.67 -7.96
CA SER A 86 -7.64 -15.92 -8.01
C SER A 86 -6.45 -16.73 -7.47
N GLY A 87 -6.66 -17.59 -6.46
CA GLY A 87 -5.64 -18.50 -5.97
C GLY A 87 -5.24 -19.54 -7.02
N LEU A 88 -6.21 -20.15 -7.70
CA LEU A 88 -5.96 -21.07 -8.80
C LEU A 88 -5.27 -20.39 -9.98
N LEU A 89 -5.71 -19.19 -10.35
CA LEU A 89 -5.08 -18.37 -11.39
C LEU A 89 -3.62 -18.03 -11.01
N ASN A 90 -3.37 -17.70 -9.75
CA ASN A 90 -2.03 -17.40 -9.24
C ASN A 90 -1.09 -18.62 -9.40
N ILE A 91 -1.53 -19.80 -8.94
CA ILE A 91 -0.75 -21.03 -9.05
C ILE A 91 -0.48 -21.38 -10.53
N GLY A 92 -1.51 -21.33 -11.37
CA GLY A 92 -1.36 -21.60 -12.81
C GLY A 92 -0.42 -20.62 -13.50
N SER A 93 -0.57 -19.32 -13.27
CA SER A 93 0.29 -18.29 -13.85
C SER A 93 1.74 -18.41 -13.36
N MET A 94 1.94 -18.66 -12.07
CA MET A 94 3.27 -18.89 -11.49
C MET A 94 3.95 -20.11 -12.13
N TYR A 95 3.24 -21.23 -12.29
CA TYR A 95 3.77 -22.43 -12.95
C TYR A 95 4.18 -22.15 -14.39
N LEU A 96 3.34 -21.45 -15.16
CA LEU A 96 3.63 -21.08 -16.54
C LEU A 96 4.86 -20.16 -16.62
N LEU A 97 4.95 -19.14 -15.78
CA LEU A 97 6.09 -18.22 -15.78
C LEU A 97 7.40 -18.94 -15.38
N LEU A 98 7.38 -19.81 -14.38
CA LEU A 98 8.55 -20.60 -13.99
C LEU A 98 9.00 -21.56 -15.08
N LYS A 99 8.05 -22.14 -15.85
CA LYS A 99 8.35 -23.11 -16.91
C LYS A 99 8.87 -22.45 -18.18
N TYR A 100 8.33 -21.29 -18.56
CA TYR A 100 8.59 -20.67 -19.86
C TYR A 100 9.46 -19.41 -19.79
N THR A 101 9.85 -18.96 -18.60
CA THR A 101 10.69 -17.77 -18.44
C THR A 101 11.81 -18.02 -17.41
N ASN A 102 12.86 -17.21 -17.49
CA ASN A 102 13.98 -17.25 -16.55
C ASN A 102 13.79 -16.29 -15.35
N LEU A 103 12.54 -15.98 -14.98
CA LEU A 103 12.24 -15.02 -13.91
C LEU A 103 12.56 -15.55 -12.49
N GLY A 104 12.69 -16.87 -12.30
CA GLY A 104 13.01 -17.45 -11.00
C GLY A 104 12.05 -16.96 -9.88
N ALA A 105 12.60 -16.48 -8.79
CA ALA A 105 11.81 -15.98 -7.64
C ALA A 105 10.88 -14.81 -8.00
N TYR A 106 11.22 -14.01 -9.01
CA TYR A 106 10.34 -12.92 -9.46
C TYR A 106 9.02 -13.42 -10.03
N ALA A 107 8.97 -14.60 -10.66
CA ALA A 107 7.73 -15.16 -11.17
C ALA A 107 6.68 -15.33 -10.06
N VAL A 108 7.10 -15.78 -8.89
CA VAL A 108 6.22 -15.98 -7.73
C VAL A 108 5.68 -14.66 -7.20
N VAL A 109 6.58 -13.69 -6.99
CA VAL A 109 6.22 -12.39 -6.42
C VAL A 109 5.36 -11.60 -7.39
N LEU A 110 5.78 -11.46 -8.65
CA LEU A 110 5.06 -10.64 -9.64
C LEU A 110 3.68 -11.18 -9.94
N THR A 111 3.51 -12.50 -10.07
CA THR A 111 2.19 -13.10 -10.29
C THR A 111 1.22 -12.71 -9.18
N THR A 112 1.64 -12.88 -7.93
CA THR A 112 0.80 -12.55 -6.77
C THR A 112 0.47 -11.06 -6.72
N VAL A 113 1.47 -10.20 -6.89
CA VAL A 113 1.28 -8.75 -6.82
C VAL A 113 0.38 -8.25 -7.94
N VAL A 114 0.55 -8.73 -9.17
CA VAL A 114 -0.28 -8.31 -10.31
C VAL A 114 -1.74 -8.74 -10.11
N ILE A 115 -1.98 -10.01 -9.77
CA ILE A 115 -3.34 -10.52 -9.58
C ILE A 115 -4.04 -9.80 -8.43
N MET A 116 -3.38 -9.66 -7.27
CA MET A 116 -3.97 -8.99 -6.11
C MET A 116 -4.20 -7.50 -6.36
N THR A 117 -3.27 -6.81 -7.03
CA THR A 117 -3.42 -5.40 -7.39
C THR A 117 -4.60 -5.21 -8.35
N ALA A 118 -4.74 -6.07 -9.35
CA ALA A 118 -5.86 -6.03 -10.28
C ALA A 118 -7.20 -6.18 -9.54
N ILE A 119 -7.33 -7.15 -8.64
CA ILE A 119 -8.53 -7.37 -7.84
C ILE A 119 -8.81 -6.19 -6.91
N ASN A 120 -7.78 -5.65 -6.26
CA ASN A 120 -7.91 -4.53 -5.33
C ASN A 120 -8.33 -3.23 -6.03
N LEU A 121 -7.87 -3.02 -7.25
CA LEU A 121 -8.19 -1.81 -8.00
C LEU A 121 -9.49 -1.92 -8.81
N THR A 122 -9.96 -3.13 -9.11
CA THR A 122 -11.17 -3.31 -9.95
C THR A 122 -12.33 -3.90 -9.17
N PHE A 123 -12.24 -5.17 -8.81
CA PHE A 123 -13.36 -5.90 -8.23
C PHE A 123 -13.79 -5.34 -6.86
N ASN A 124 -12.85 -5.18 -5.94
CA ASN A 124 -13.20 -4.84 -4.55
C ASN A 124 -13.93 -3.50 -4.41
N PRO A 125 -13.47 -2.36 -5.01
CA PRO A 125 -14.19 -1.10 -4.90
C PRO A 125 -15.54 -1.14 -5.62
N ILE A 126 -15.62 -1.78 -6.78
CA ILE A 126 -16.86 -1.86 -7.57
C ILE A 126 -17.91 -2.72 -6.85
N TYR A 127 -17.51 -3.91 -6.42
CA TYR A 127 -18.42 -4.84 -5.75
C TYR A 127 -18.94 -4.30 -4.41
N SER A 128 -18.04 -3.75 -3.60
CA SER A 128 -18.41 -3.18 -2.30
C SER A 128 -19.30 -1.94 -2.44
N ALA A 129 -19.06 -1.09 -3.44
CA ALA A 129 -19.95 0.02 -3.75
C ALA A 129 -21.36 -0.47 -4.12
N LYS A 130 -21.44 -1.52 -4.96
CA LYS A 130 -22.73 -2.16 -5.31
C LYS A 130 -23.42 -2.76 -4.08
N CYS A 131 -22.67 -3.33 -3.13
CA CYS A 131 -23.22 -3.86 -1.89
C CYS A 131 -23.85 -2.77 -1.01
N LEU A 132 -23.28 -1.56 -1.03
CA LEU A 132 -23.79 -0.39 -0.29
C LEU A 132 -24.87 0.39 -1.04
N ASN A 133 -25.16 0.07 -2.29
CA ASN A 133 -25.96 0.87 -3.22
C ASN A 133 -25.40 2.30 -3.35
N GLU A 134 -24.10 2.40 -3.57
CA GLU A 134 -23.34 3.64 -3.76
C GLU A 134 -22.54 3.58 -5.07
N SER A 135 -22.06 4.75 -5.53
CA SER A 135 -21.18 4.82 -6.69
C SER A 135 -19.75 4.39 -6.33
N PRO A 136 -19.05 3.60 -7.17
CA PRO A 136 -17.64 3.24 -6.95
C PRO A 136 -16.70 4.45 -6.81
N VAL A 137 -17.06 5.60 -7.33
CA VAL A 137 -16.30 6.86 -7.25
C VAL A 137 -15.94 7.22 -5.80
N ILE A 138 -16.77 6.82 -4.82
CA ILE A 138 -16.51 7.09 -3.40
C ILE A 138 -15.19 6.45 -2.91
N PHE A 139 -14.84 5.27 -3.43
CA PHE A 139 -13.60 4.57 -3.10
C PHE A 139 -12.44 5.03 -3.98
N TYR A 140 -12.67 5.18 -5.28
CA TYR A 140 -11.64 5.62 -6.22
C TYR A 140 -11.06 6.99 -5.90
N SER A 141 -11.87 7.91 -5.39
CA SER A 141 -11.39 9.23 -4.94
C SER A 141 -10.33 9.12 -3.82
N VAL A 142 -10.44 8.12 -2.95
CA VAL A 142 -9.46 7.85 -1.89
C VAL A 142 -8.26 7.09 -2.46
N ILE A 143 -8.48 6.08 -3.30
CA ILE A 143 -7.42 5.25 -3.91
C ILE A 143 -6.46 6.12 -4.73
N ILE A 144 -6.97 7.00 -5.59
CA ILE A 144 -6.13 7.87 -6.44
C ILE A 144 -5.26 8.79 -5.57
N ARG A 145 -5.84 9.45 -4.56
CA ARG A 145 -5.07 10.30 -3.65
C ARG A 145 -4.02 9.49 -2.87
N HIS A 146 -4.36 8.27 -2.51
CA HIS A 146 -3.44 7.36 -1.83
C HIS A 146 -2.24 7.01 -2.70
N LEU A 147 -2.44 6.68 -3.99
CA LEU A 147 -1.37 6.41 -4.94
C LEU A 147 -0.49 7.64 -5.18
N ILE A 148 -1.09 8.84 -5.29
CA ILE A 148 -0.34 10.10 -5.36
C ILE A 148 0.50 10.29 -4.09
N SER A 149 -0.09 10.04 -2.91
CA SER A 149 0.62 10.12 -1.64
C SER A 149 1.79 9.14 -1.57
N ALA A 150 1.63 7.90 -2.07
CA ALA A 150 2.71 6.92 -2.14
C ALA A 150 3.88 7.42 -3.00
N ALA A 151 3.59 7.96 -4.19
CA ALA A 151 4.60 8.46 -5.12
C ALA A 151 5.36 9.66 -4.54
N VAL A 152 4.64 10.66 -3.99
CA VAL A 152 5.25 11.85 -3.38
C VAL A 152 6.09 11.47 -2.16
N MET A 153 5.59 10.56 -1.31
CA MET A 153 6.29 10.09 -0.12
C MET A 153 7.57 9.34 -0.50
N SER A 154 7.53 8.47 -1.52
CA SER A 154 8.70 7.75 -2.01
C SER A 154 9.78 8.71 -2.54
N GLY A 155 9.39 9.73 -3.29
CA GLY A 155 10.31 10.77 -3.74
C GLY A 155 10.93 11.58 -2.61
N ALA A 156 10.13 11.94 -1.59
CA ALA A 156 10.61 12.66 -0.41
C ALA A 156 11.58 11.81 0.42
N PHE A 157 11.29 10.52 0.61
CA PHE A 157 12.15 9.61 1.37
C PHE A 157 13.49 9.37 0.66
N LEU A 158 13.48 9.24 -0.68
CA LEU A 158 14.72 9.19 -1.47
C LEU A 158 15.54 10.47 -1.32
N ALA A 159 14.90 11.63 -1.30
CA ALA A 159 15.62 12.89 -1.11
C ALA A 159 16.26 12.97 0.29
N ILE A 160 15.55 12.54 1.33
CA ILE A 160 16.08 12.49 2.71
C ILE A 160 17.25 11.50 2.80
N GLU A 161 17.13 10.31 2.21
CA GLU A 161 18.19 9.31 2.18
C GLU A 161 19.46 9.86 1.51
N ARG A 162 19.33 10.51 0.36
CA ARG A 162 20.45 11.14 -0.36
C ARG A 162 21.12 12.28 0.40
N LEU A 163 20.36 13.02 1.21
CA LEU A 163 20.91 14.10 2.04
C LEU A 163 21.65 13.59 3.26
N LEU A 164 21.13 12.55 3.91
CA LEU A 164 21.68 12.03 5.17
C LEU A 164 22.68 10.88 4.97
N GLN A 165 22.67 10.21 3.82
CA GLN A 165 23.60 9.15 3.39
C GLN A 165 23.93 8.13 4.50
N PRO A 166 22.93 7.45 5.07
CA PRO A 166 23.18 6.52 6.16
C PRO A 166 24.01 5.33 5.70
N THR A 167 24.99 4.91 6.52
CA THR A 167 25.85 3.75 6.24
C THR A 167 25.86 2.73 7.36
N THR A 168 25.23 3.04 8.49
CA THR A 168 25.23 2.22 9.71
C THR A 168 23.80 2.02 10.20
N TRP A 169 23.61 1.08 11.14
CA TRP A 169 22.32 0.85 11.80
C TRP A 169 21.78 2.11 12.50
N MET A 170 22.63 2.86 13.19
CA MET A 170 22.21 4.10 13.85
C MET A 170 21.78 5.16 12.82
N GLY A 171 22.51 5.26 11.70
CA GLY A 171 22.14 6.14 10.60
C GLY A 171 20.79 5.73 9.96
N LEU A 172 20.54 4.43 9.79
CA LEU A 172 19.26 3.92 9.28
C LEU A 172 18.11 4.26 10.22
N ILE A 173 18.26 4.00 11.54
CA ILE A 173 17.24 4.33 12.55
C ILE A 173 16.98 5.85 12.58
N GLY A 174 18.04 6.67 12.55
CA GLY A 174 17.90 8.13 12.48
C GLY A 174 17.14 8.61 11.25
N ASN A 175 17.40 8.02 10.06
CA ASN A 175 16.65 8.31 8.85
C ASN A 175 15.17 7.95 8.99
N VAL A 176 14.87 6.75 9.50
CA VAL A 176 13.47 6.33 9.74
C VAL A 176 12.77 7.29 10.71
N ALA A 177 13.44 7.73 11.77
CA ALA A 177 12.89 8.66 12.75
C ALA A 177 12.53 10.02 12.14
N VAL A 178 13.26 10.46 11.11
CA VAL A 178 12.95 11.68 10.34
C VAL A 178 11.87 11.41 9.28
N MET A 179 11.99 10.31 8.53
CA MET A 179 11.11 9.98 7.40
C MET A 179 9.65 9.75 7.83
N VAL A 180 9.43 9.05 8.96
CA VAL A 180 8.07 8.70 9.41
C VAL A 180 7.21 9.93 9.69
N PRO A 181 7.63 10.94 10.49
CA PRO A 181 6.86 12.16 10.68
C PRO A 181 6.63 12.93 9.37
N PHE A 182 7.64 13.03 8.50
CA PHE A 182 7.48 13.65 7.18
C PHE A 182 6.45 12.90 6.32
N GLY A 183 6.48 11.57 6.32
CA GLY A 183 5.51 10.74 5.62
C GLY A 183 4.09 10.97 6.11
N VAL A 184 3.88 11.07 7.43
CA VAL A 184 2.58 11.41 8.02
C VAL A 184 2.10 12.77 7.56
N ILE A 185 2.96 13.80 7.57
CA ILE A 185 2.63 15.15 7.12
C ILE A 185 2.21 15.15 5.64
N ILE A 186 3.01 14.55 4.76
CA ILE A 186 2.71 14.43 3.32
C ILE A 186 1.35 13.75 3.12
N HIS A 187 1.14 12.62 3.77
CA HIS A 187 -0.10 11.87 3.66
C HIS A 187 -1.32 12.67 4.11
N VAL A 188 -1.23 13.36 5.25
CA VAL A 188 -2.31 14.21 5.78
C VAL A 188 -2.63 15.35 4.81
N ILE A 189 -1.63 16.03 4.27
CA ILE A 189 -1.83 17.13 3.31
C ILE A 189 -2.56 16.65 2.05
N ILE A 190 -2.21 15.47 1.52
CA ILE A 190 -2.79 14.95 0.28
C ILE A 190 -4.19 14.35 0.51
N MET A 191 -4.39 13.67 1.65
CA MET A 191 -5.62 12.91 1.92
C MET A 191 -6.73 13.76 2.51
N TYR A 192 -6.41 14.86 3.19
CA TYR A 192 -7.43 15.70 3.83
C TYR A 192 -7.50 17.07 3.15
N PRO A 193 -8.71 17.55 2.78
CA PRO A 193 -8.88 18.88 2.19
C PRO A 193 -8.45 19.96 3.19
N LYS A 194 -7.85 21.04 2.67
CA LYS A 194 -7.27 22.16 3.46
C LYS A 194 -8.22 22.71 4.55
N GLU A 195 -9.52 22.74 4.29
CA GLU A 195 -10.53 23.22 5.25
C GLU A 195 -10.62 22.32 6.49
N LYS A 196 -10.52 20.99 6.33
CA LYS A 196 -10.50 20.06 7.46
C LYS A 196 -9.22 20.18 8.29
N ILE A 197 -8.08 20.40 7.67
CA ILE A 197 -6.81 20.61 8.36
C ILE A 197 -6.90 21.88 9.22
N LYS A 198 -7.46 22.97 8.67
CA LYS A 198 -7.66 24.23 9.40
C LYS A 198 -8.57 24.07 10.63
N GLN A 199 -9.64 23.28 10.50
CA GLN A 199 -10.55 22.97 11.62
C GLN A 199 -9.88 22.12 12.71
N LEU A 200 -9.00 21.19 12.38
CA LEU A 200 -8.28 20.38 13.36
C LEU A 200 -7.25 21.19 14.14
N VAL A 201 -6.58 22.14 13.47
CA VAL A 201 -5.60 23.05 14.12
C VAL A 201 -6.29 24.05 15.04
N THR A 202 -7.41 24.62 14.61
CA THR A 202 -8.18 25.59 15.45
C THR A 202 -8.92 24.94 16.62
N ARG A 203 -9.26 23.65 16.55
CA ARG A 203 -9.92 22.91 17.63
C ARG A 203 -8.96 22.54 18.79
N LYS A 204 -7.64 22.51 18.55
CA LYS A 204 -6.61 22.32 19.58
C LYS A 204 -6.22 23.61 20.31
N SER A 205 -6.70 24.77 19.86
CA SER A 205 -6.41 26.07 20.42
C SER A 205 -7.52 26.58 21.36
N LYS A 206 -8.50 25.76 21.68
CA LYS A 206 -9.50 25.98 22.72
C LYS A 206 -9.45 24.86 23.75
#